data_6bc3b3ad45ef7c82f51768cf9f3adcaa
#
_entry.id   6bc3b3ad45ef7c82f51768cf9f3adcaa
#
_cell.length_a   1.000
_cell.length_b   1.000
_cell.length_c   1.000
_cell.angle_alpha   90.00
_cell.angle_beta   90.00
_cell.angle_gamma   90.00
#
_symmetry.space_group_name_H-M   'P 1'
#
loop_
_entity.id
_entity.type
_entity.pdbx_description
1 polymer ?
#
loop_
_entity_poly.entity_id
_entity_poly.type
_entity_poly.pdbx_seq_one_letter_code
_entity_poly.pdbx_strand_id
1 'polypeptide(L)'
;QIIIPTGGGKTMCMIDDAMNEFSRTVSSQTIVVVAPRILLANQLSAEFLYHNLDGAAEPNATVNVMHVHSGETHHFSTTKVDDIRQFNYDTACDQKHLLIFTTYHSLHKIQESNIVVDTIYFDEAHNSVQKNFFPATEHFSHFAERCYYFTATPKHSRSPVKAGMNWP
;
A
#
# COMPACT_ATOMS: atom_id res chain seq x y z
N GLN A 1 1.01 14.05 5.00
CA GLN A 1 0.47 14.31 3.65
C GLN A 1 1.57 14.83 2.74
N ILE A 2 1.65 14.28 1.54
CA ILE A 2 2.62 14.67 0.53
C ILE A 2 1.84 15.15 -0.71
N ILE A 3 2.10 16.37 -1.14
CA ILE A 3 1.44 16.98 -2.29
C ILE A 3 2.46 17.08 -3.41
N ILE A 4 2.26 16.31 -4.47
CA ILE A 4 3.15 16.28 -5.63
C ILE A 4 2.28 16.46 -6.89
N PRO A 5 2.61 17.44 -7.75
CA PRO A 5 1.90 17.60 -9.03
C PRO A 5 1.96 16.35 -9.89
N THR A 6 0.99 16.20 -10.79
CA THR A 6 0.98 15.13 -11.78
C THR A 6 2.30 15.12 -12.57
N GLY A 7 2.94 13.97 -12.66
CA GLY A 7 4.28 13.86 -13.27
C GLY A 7 5.43 14.26 -12.38
N GLY A 8 5.20 14.57 -11.10
CA GLY A 8 6.23 15.02 -10.16
C GLY A 8 7.04 13.93 -9.47
N GLY A 9 6.98 12.68 -9.94
CA GLY A 9 7.76 11.58 -9.36
C GLY A 9 7.15 10.96 -8.11
N LYS A 10 5.86 11.10 -7.91
CA LYS A 10 5.11 10.55 -6.77
C LYS A 10 5.35 9.05 -6.57
N THR A 11 5.25 8.27 -7.65
CA THR A 11 5.47 6.82 -7.61
C THR A 11 6.90 6.48 -7.22
N MET A 12 7.88 7.22 -7.72
CA MET A 12 9.29 7.01 -7.34
C MET A 12 9.54 7.27 -5.87
N CYS A 13 8.89 8.27 -5.28
CA CYS A 13 8.98 8.52 -3.84
C CYS A 13 8.47 7.32 -3.03
N MET A 14 7.34 6.74 -3.43
CA MET A 14 6.81 5.53 -2.78
C MET A 14 7.78 4.35 -2.90
N ILE A 15 8.30 4.12 -4.11
CA ILE A 15 9.23 3.01 -4.40
C ILE A 15 10.51 3.17 -3.57
N ASP A 16 11.11 4.34 -3.59
CA ASP A 16 12.36 4.59 -2.86
C ASP A 16 12.17 4.41 -1.36
N ASP A 17 11.08 4.91 -0.79
CA ASP A 17 10.78 4.75 0.63
C ASP A 17 10.57 3.28 0.99
N ALA A 18 9.79 2.55 0.20
CA ALA A 18 9.53 1.13 0.42
C ALA A 18 10.80 0.28 0.33
N MET A 19 11.63 0.53 -0.68
CA MET A 19 12.89 -0.19 -0.85
C MET A 19 13.87 0.12 0.28
N ASN A 20 13.92 1.35 0.76
CA ASN A 20 14.72 1.71 1.93
C ASN A 20 14.27 0.97 3.19
N GLU A 21 12.96 0.87 3.42
CA GLU A 21 12.43 0.13 4.57
C GLU A 21 12.77 -1.35 4.49
N PHE A 22 12.63 -1.97 3.32
CA PHE A 22 12.99 -3.38 3.14
C PHE A 22 14.49 -3.64 3.31
N SER A 23 15.33 -2.70 2.90
CA SER A 23 16.80 -2.84 3.04
C SER A 23 17.27 -2.62 4.46
N ARG A 24 16.61 -1.74 5.21
CA ARG A 24 17.01 -1.30 6.53
C ARG A 24 16.63 -2.30 7.63
N THR A 25 15.59 -3.06 7.43
CA THR A 25 15.02 -3.94 8.46
C THR A 25 15.41 -5.40 8.22
N VAL A 26 15.82 -6.09 9.30
CA VAL A 26 16.12 -7.52 9.28
C VAL A 26 14.84 -8.35 9.44
N SER A 27 13.86 -7.82 10.17
CA SER A 27 12.55 -8.46 10.35
C SER A 27 11.63 -8.26 9.16
N SER A 28 10.70 -9.19 8.95
CA SER A 28 9.68 -9.09 7.90
C SER A 28 8.84 -7.82 8.05
N GLN A 29 8.77 -7.03 6.99
CA GLN A 29 7.96 -5.82 6.91
C GLN A 29 6.78 -6.06 5.98
N THR A 30 5.62 -5.51 6.33
CA THR A 30 4.43 -5.51 5.48
C THR A 30 4.12 -4.10 5.05
N ILE A 31 4.16 -3.86 3.74
CA ILE A 31 3.87 -2.56 3.13
C ILE A 31 2.64 -2.70 2.24
N VAL A 32 1.70 -1.77 2.37
CA VAL A 32 0.47 -1.71 1.58
C VAL A 32 0.46 -0.45 0.72
N VAL A 33 0.14 -0.61 -0.55
CA VAL A 33 -0.06 0.47 -1.51
C VAL A 33 -1.52 0.48 -1.94
N VAL A 34 -2.22 1.57 -1.69
CA VAL A 34 -3.65 1.73 -1.99
C VAL A 34 -3.83 2.63 -3.20
N ALA A 35 -4.48 2.12 -4.22
CA ALA A 35 -4.78 2.84 -5.46
C ALA A 35 -6.30 3.02 -5.64
N PRO A 36 -6.74 4.03 -6.41
CA PRO A 36 -8.18 4.27 -6.61
C PRO A 36 -8.87 3.22 -7.48
N ARG A 37 -8.12 2.52 -8.34
CA ARG A 37 -8.67 1.52 -9.28
C ARG A 37 -7.70 0.37 -9.48
N ILE A 38 -8.25 -0.78 -9.88
CA ILE A 38 -7.48 -2.01 -10.15
C ILE A 38 -6.38 -1.77 -11.19
N LEU A 39 -6.69 -1.07 -12.28
CA LEU A 39 -5.72 -0.77 -13.31
C LEU A 39 -4.51 -0.01 -12.76
N LEU A 40 -4.76 0.99 -11.90
CA LEU A 40 -3.68 1.78 -11.28
C LEU A 40 -2.91 0.95 -10.25
N ALA A 41 -3.56 0.07 -9.52
CA ALA A 41 -2.88 -0.87 -8.61
C ALA A 41 -1.92 -1.77 -9.40
N ASN A 42 -2.34 -2.29 -10.54
CA ASN A 42 -1.51 -3.12 -11.41
C ASN A 42 -0.35 -2.33 -12.02
N GLN A 43 -0.57 -1.08 -12.41
CA GLN A 43 0.49 -0.20 -12.92
C GLN A 43 1.54 0.11 -11.85
N LEU A 44 1.10 0.43 -10.64
CA LEU A 44 2.01 0.66 -9.51
C LEU A 44 2.83 -0.59 -9.20
N SER A 45 2.19 -1.74 -9.18
CA SER A 45 2.88 -3.02 -8.98
C SER A 45 3.97 -3.25 -10.03
N ALA A 46 3.66 -3.01 -11.29
CA ALA A 46 4.62 -3.16 -12.38
C ALA A 46 5.82 -2.20 -12.22
N GLU A 47 5.58 -0.95 -11.82
CA GLU A 47 6.67 0.02 -11.60
C GLU A 47 7.53 -0.35 -10.38
N PHE A 48 6.92 -0.78 -9.27
CA PHE A 48 7.67 -1.25 -8.10
C PHE A 48 8.58 -2.43 -8.46
N LEU A 49 8.07 -3.38 -9.23
CA LEU A 49 8.84 -4.56 -9.62
C LEU A 49 9.95 -4.22 -10.62
N TYR A 50 9.68 -3.33 -11.56
CA TYR A 50 10.67 -2.88 -12.53
C TYR A 50 11.89 -2.25 -11.84
N HIS A 51 11.65 -1.35 -10.90
CA HIS A 51 12.73 -0.67 -10.17
C HIS A 51 13.44 -1.56 -9.15
N ASN A 52 12.79 -2.62 -8.68
CA ASN A 52 13.43 -3.61 -7.82
C ASN A 52 14.33 -4.58 -8.62
N LEU A 53 14.11 -4.68 -9.93
CA LEU A 53 14.88 -5.57 -10.82
C LEU A 53 16.25 -5.03 -11.21
N ASP A 54 16.45 -3.72 -11.13
CA ASP A 54 17.68 -3.05 -11.63
C ASP A 54 18.95 -3.30 -10.78
N GLY A 55 19.01 -4.34 -10.00
CA GLY A 55 20.21 -4.66 -9.22
C GLY A 55 20.16 -5.95 -8.41
N ALA A 56 19.07 -6.67 -8.42
CA ALA A 56 18.98 -7.94 -7.71
C ALA A 56 19.00 -9.11 -8.70
N ALA A 57 19.87 -10.07 -8.44
CA ALA A 57 19.99 -11.28 -9.25
C ALA A 57 18.69 -12.12 -9.26
N GLU A 58 17.78 -11.90 -8.30
CA GLU A 58 16.45 -12.52 -8.25
C GLU A 58 15.42 -11.52 -7.68
N PRO A 59 14.47 -11.06 -8.49
CA PRO A 59 13.56 -9.97 -8.11
C PRO A 59 12.66 -10.25 -6.91
N ASN A 60 12.40 -11.48 -6.58
CA ASN A 60 11.48 -11.88 -5.50
C ASN A 60 12.15 -12.63 -4.36
N ALA A 61 13.50 -12.60 -4.27
CA ALA A 61 14.24 -13.35 -3.26
C ALA A 61 13.92 -12.92 -1.82
N THR A 62 13.56 -11.64 -1.61
CA THR A 62 13.32 -11.06 -0.29
C THR A 62 11.93 -10.47 -0.11
N VAL A 63 11.14 -10.35 -1.16
CA VAL A 63 9.82 -9.70 -1.12
C VAL A 63 8.80 -10.55 -1.86
N ASN A 64 7.71 -10.91 -1.17
CA ASN A 64 6.52 -11.50 -1.79
C ASN A 64 5.52 -10.39 -2.14
N VAL A 65 4.83 -10.57 -3.25
CA VAL A 65 3.82 -9.62 -3.74
C VAL A 65 2.44 -10.26 -3.72
N MET A 66 1.47 -9.54 -3.18
CA MET A 66 0.06 -9.93 -3.17
C MET A 66 -0.81 -8.78 -3.64
N HIS A 67 -1.84 -9.09 -4.42
CA HIS A 67 -2.87 -8.13 -4.80
C HIS A 67 -4.17 -8.46 -4.05
N VAL A 68 -4.79 -7.46 -3.46
CA VAL A 68 -6.09 -7.57 -2.79
C VAL A 68 -7.10 -6.74 -3.57
N HIS A 69 -7.66 -7.35 -4.60
CA HIS A 69 -8.75 -6.82 -5.42
C HIS A 69 -9.32 -7.92 -6.30
N SER A 70 -10.43 -7.66 -6.96
CA SER A 70 -11.14 -8.64 -7.78
C SER A 70 -10.59 -8.78 -9.22
N GLY A 71 -9.60 -7.99 -9.60
CA GLY A 71 -9.03 -8.01 -10.95
C GLY A 71 -7.98 -9.10 -11.13
N GLU A 72 -7.70 -9.41 -12.39
CA GLU A 72 -6.63 -10.33 -12.76
C GLU A 72 -5.27 -9.65 -12.72
N THR A 73 -4.26 -10.40 -12.33
CA THR A 73 -2.87 -9.97 -12.27
C THR A 73 -1.95 -11.18 -12.40
N HIS A 74 -0.68 -10.93 -12.72
CA HIS A 74 0.35 -11.99 -12.78
C HIS A 74 0.84 -12.44 -11.39
N HIS A 75 0.36 -11.82 -10.33
CA HIS A 75 0.71 -12.16 -8.95
C HIS A 75 -0.44 -12.84 -8.24
N PHE A 76 -0.18 -13.37 -7.05
CA PHE A 76 -1.23 -13.88 -6.19
C PHE A 76 -2.25 -12.77 -5.90
N SER A 77 -3.52 -13.05 -6.16
CA SER A 77 -4.62 -12.09 -6.00
C SER A 77 -5.77 -12.74 -5.25
N THR A 78 -6.33 -12.04 -4.29
CA THR A 78 -7.46 -12.53 -3.49
C THR A 78 -8.28 -11.37 -2.94
N THR A 79 -9.55 -11.66 -2.64
CA THR A 79 -10.42 -10.78 -1.85
C THR A 79 -10.89 -11.49 -0.56
N LYS A 80 -10.38 -12.67 -0.29
CA LYS A 80 -10.75 -13.47 0.88
C LYS A 80 -9.84 -13.15 2.06
N VAL A 81 -10.45 -12.82 3.19
CA VAL A 81 -9.74 -12.46 4.43
C VAL A 81 -8.80 -13.59 4.89
N ASP A 82 -9.25 -14.84 4.82
CA ASP A 82 -8.44 -15.98 5.25
C ASP A 82 -7.21 -16.18 4.36
N ASP A 83 -7.32 -15.93 3.05
CA ASP A 83 -6.18 -16.00 2.12
C ASP A 83 -5.15 -14.90 2.42
N ILE A 84 -5.61 -13.69 2.74
CA ILE A 84 -4.73 -12.57 3.12
C ILE A 84 -3.93 -12.95 4.37
N ARG A 85 -4.60 -13.47 5.37
CA ARG A 85 -3.97 -13.88 6.63
C ARG A 85 -2.96 -15.01 6.41
N GLN A 86 -3.32 -16.01 5.62
CA GLN A 86 -2.45 -17.16 5.34
C GLN A 86 -1.22 -16.74 4.55
N PHE A 87 -1.39 -15.92 3.52
CA PHE A 87 -0.26 -15.45 2.71
C PHE A 87 0.71 -14.58 3.52
N ASN A 88 0.19 -13.76 4.41
CA ASN A 88 1.01 -12.99 5.35
C ASN A 88 1.81 -13.90 6.28
N TYR A 89 1.17 -14.90 6.83
CA TYR A 89 1.82 -15.88 7.71
C TYR A 89 2.92 -16.64 6.97
N ASP A 90 2.64 -17.15 5.78
CA ASP A 90 3.61 -17.92 4.99
C ASP A 90 4.82 -17.04 4.61
N THR A 91 4.58 -15.78 4.26
CA THR A 91 5.64 -14.82 3.95
C THR A 91 6.55 -14.59 5.14
N ALA A 92 5.98 -14.43 6.33
CA ALA A 92 6.75 -14.26 7.55
C ALA A 92 7.56 -15.51 7.91
N CYS A 93 6.99 -16.70 7.72
CA CYS A 93 7.69 -17.97 7.92
C CYS A 93 8.89 -18.13 6.99
N ASP A 94 8.79 -17.62 5.76
CA ASP A 94 9.88 -17.61 4.79
C ASP A 94 10.90 -16.48 5.04
N GLN A 95 10.69 -15.69 6.08
CA GLN A 95 11.54 -14.53 6.42
C GLN A 95 11.64 -13.50 5.29
N LYS A 96 10.55 -13.33 4.56
CA LYS A 96 10.45 -12.36 3.47
C LYS A 96 9.57 -11.17 3.87
N HIS A 97 9.76 -10.05 3.17
CA HIS A 97 8.87 -8.91 3.26
C HIS A 97 7.62 -9.14 2.42
N LEU A 98 6.53 -8.48 2.76
CA LEU A 98 5.26 -8.53 2.03
C LEU A 98 4.92 -7.16 1.47
N LEU A 99 4.68 -7.10 0.17
CA LEU A 99 4.20 -5.92 -0.54
C LEU A 99 2.81 -6.20 -1.08
N ILE A 100 1.82 -5.43 -0.60
CA ILE A 100 0.41 -5.61 -0.95
C ILE A 100 -0.06 -4.42 -1.78
N PHE A 101 -0.65 -4.69 -2.94
CA PHE A 101 -1.33 -3.71 -3.76
C PHE A 101 -2.84 -3.91 -3.65
N THR A 102 -3.56 -2.87 -3.31
CA THR A 102 -5.02 -2.92 -3.11
C THR A 102 -5.68 -1.67 -3.66
N THR A 103 -7.00 -1.69 -3.66
CA THR A 103 -7.82 -0.53 -3.97
C THR A 103 -8.53 -0.03 -2.71
N TYR A 104 -9.06 1.21 -2.76
CA TYR A 104 -9.89 1.72 -1.65
C TYR A 104 -11.11 0.84 -1.39
N HIS A 105 -11.68 0.22 -2.43
CA HIS A 105 -12.81 -0.70 -2.31
C HIS A 105 -12.48 -1.98 -1.55
N SER A 106 -11.23 -2.45 -1.63
CA SER A 106 -10.81 -3.72 -1.04
C SER A 106 -9.99 -3.57 0.24
N LEU A 107 -9.62 -2.34 0.61
CA LEU A 107 -8.79 -2.08 1.78
C LEU A 107 -9.39 -2.64 3.08
N HIS A 108 -10.71 -2.60 3.23
CA HIS A 108 -11.40 -3.15 4.40
C HIS A 108 -11.15 -4.66 4.59
N LYS A 109 -10.84 -5.39 3.53
CA LYS A 109 -10.49 -6.81 3.62
C LYS A 109 -9.16 -7.02 4.34
N ILE A 110 -8.20 -6.14 4.09
CA ILE A 110 -6.92 -6.17 4.81
C ILE A 110 -7.14 -5.82 6.28
N GLN A 111 -7.99 -4.84 6.58
CA GLN A 111 -8.38 -4.51 7.96
C GLN A 111 -9.01 -5.71 8.67
N GLU A 112 -9.95 -6.39 8.03
CA GLU A 112 -10.64 -7.56 8.59
C GLU A 112 -9.69 -8.74 8.83
N SER A 113 -8.60 -8.84 8.08
CA SER A 113 -7.60 -9.91 8.25
C SER A 113 -6.78 -9.77 9.52
N ASN A 114 -6.76 -8.60 10.15
CA ASN A 114 -5.99 -8.28 11.35
C ASN A 114 -4.47 -8.48 11.20
N ILE A 115 -3.94 -8.47 9.99
CA ILE A 115 -2.48 -8.50 9.80
C ILE A 115 -1.86 -7.18 10.26
N VAL A 116 -0.63 -7.24 10.72
CA VAL A 116 0.14 -6.04 11.06
C VAL A 116 0.66 -5.40 9.78
N VAL A 117 0.34 -4.13 9.58
CA VAL A 117 0.83 -3.33 8.47
C VAL A 117 1.82 -2.31 9.00
N ASP A 118 3.06 -2.37 8.54
CA ASP A 118 4.13 -1.48 9.01
C ASP A 118 4.05 -0.13 8.31
N THR A 119 3.87 -0.12 7.00
CA THR A 119 3.77 1.11 6.21
C THR A 119 2.62 1.00 5.23
N ILE A 120 1.88 2.09 5.08
CA ILE A 120 0.81 2.19 4.09
C ILE A 120 0.93 3.50 3.30
N TYR A 121 0.83 3.38 1.97
CA TYR A 121 0.81 4.50 1.03
C TYR A 121 -0.57 4.61 0.41
N PHE A 122 -1.17 5.79 0.51
CA PHE A 122 -2.43 6.11 -0.16
C PHE A 122 -2.15 6.93 -1.41
N ASP A 123 -2.27 6.31 -2.58
CA ASP A 123 -2.16 7.00 -3.86
C ASP A 123 -3.49 7.68 -4.20
N GLU A 124 -3.41 8.86 -4.84
CA GLU A 124 -4.59 9.70 -5.08
C GLU A 124 -5.44 9.86 -3.80
N ALA A 125 -4.79 10.29 -2.74
CA ALA A 125 -5.29 10.23 -1.37
C ALA A 125 -6.56 11.06 -1.12
N HIS A 126 -6.93 11.96 -2.03
CA HIS A 126 -8.22 12.64 -1.97
C HIS A 126 -9.42 11.68 -2.02
N ASN A 127 -9.22 10.43 -2.48
CA ASN A 127 -10.25 9.39 -2.43
C ASN A 127 -10.45 8.81 -1.03
N SER A 128 -9.45 8.90 -0.16
CA SER A 128 -9.49 8.28 1.17
C SER A 128 -10.56 8.85 2.10
N VAL A 129 -11.02 10.07 1.85
CA VAL A 129 -12.03 10.76 2.65
C VAL A 129 -13.46 10.48 2.19
N GLN A 130 -13.65 9.70 1.16
CA GLN A 130 -15.00 9.29 0.75
C GLN A 130 -15.65 8.43 1.83
N LYS A 131 -16.96 8.58 2.00
CA LYS A 131 -17.73 7.97 3.09
C LYS A 131 -17.48 6.46 3.24
N ASN A 132 -17.44 5.73 2.12
CA ASN A 132 -17.29 4.28 2.13
C ASN A 132 -15.85 3.81 2.38
N PHE A 133 -14.85 4.66 2.12
CA PHE A 133 -13.43 4.32 2.22
C PHE A 133 -12.80 4.81 3.52
N PHE A 134 -13.39 5.84 4.12
CA PHE A 134 -12.84 6.51 5.29
C PHE A 134 -12.63 5.58 6.50
N PRO A 135 -13.54 4.65 6.84
CA PRO A 135 -13.36 3.79 8.01
C PRO A 135 -12.07 2.96 7.95
N ALA A 136 -11.76 2.34 6.81
CA ALA A 136 -10.54 1.57 6.65
C ALA A 136 -9.30 2.47 6.63
N THR A 137 -9.39 3.63 5.98
CA THR A 137 -8.30 4.62 5.96
C THR A 137 -8.00 5.12 7.36
N GLU A 138 -9.02 5.45 8.14
CA GLU A 138 -8.86 5.89 9.53
C GLU A 138 -8.22 4.79 10.39
N HIS A 139 -8.64 3.54 10.23
CA HIS A 139 -8.05 2.42 10.93
C HIS A 139 -6.53 2.37 10.71
N PHE A 140 -6.08 2.39 9.46
CA PHE A 140 -4.65 2.30 9.16
C PHE A 140 -3.88 3.57 9.50
N SER A 141 -4.53 4.73 9.54
CA SER A 141 -3.88 5.95 10.01
C SER A 141 -3.47 5.88 11.49
N HIS A 142 -4.16 5.04 12.27
CA HIS A 142 -3.87 4.83 13.70
C HIS A 142 -3.00 3.60 13.96
N PHE A 143 -3.16 2.53 13.16
CA PHE A 143 -2.55 1.24 13.46
C PHE A 143 -1.35 0.88 12.60
N ALA A 144 -1.16 1.50 11.43
CA ALA A 144 0.09 1.37 10.70
C ALA A 144 1.17 2.22 11.39
N GLU A 145 2.39 1.71 11.44
CA GLU A 145 3.51 2.44 12.03
C GLU A 145 3.81 3.71 11.25
N ARG A 146 3.76 3.63 9.91
CA ARG A 146 4.00 4.74 8.99
C ARG A 146 2.86 4.83 7.98
N CYS A 147 2.32 6.02 7.79
CA CYS A 147 1.18 6.25 6.91
C CYS A 147 1.42 7.50 6.07
N TYR A 148 1.39 7.36 4.74
CA TYR A 148 1.66 8.45 3.81
C TYR A 148 0.50 8.66 2.84
N TYR A 149 0.18 9.92 2.61
CA TYR A 149 -0.88 10.34 1.69
C TYR A 149 -0.26 11.11 0.53
N PHE A 150 -0.43 10.62 -0.68
CA PHE A 150 0.07 11.23 -1.91
C PHE A 150 -1.09 11.74 -2.75
N THR A 151 -1.08 13.02 -3.06
CA THR A 151 -2.10 13.63 -3.92
C THR A 151 -1.57 14.86 -4.63
N ALA A 152 -2.06 15.08 -5.86
CA ALA A 152 -1.85 16.35 -6.57
C ALA A 152 -2.94 17.38 -6.21
N THR A 153 -4.09 16.92 -5.71
CA THR A 153 -5.27 17.75 -5.43
C THR A 153 -5.78 17.50 -4.01
N PRO A 154 -5.19 18.18 -3.00
CA PRO A 154 -5.64 17.98 -1.63
C PRO A 154 -7.08 18.42 -1.44
N LYS A 155 -7.86 17.63 -0.71
CA LYS A 155 -9.19 18.01 -0.27
C LYS A 155 -9.12 18.53 1.15
N HIS A 156 -9.76 19.67 1.38
CA HIS A 156 -9.87 20.30 2.68
C HIS A 156 -11.28 20.13 3.24
N SER A 157 -11.38 20.01 4.54
CA SER A 157 -12.65 19.92 5.26
C SER A 157 -12.71 20.98 6.34
N ARG A 158 -13.91 21.48 6.61
CA ARG A 158 -14.13 22.40 7.75
C ARG A 158 -14.17 21.64 9.08
N SER A 159 -14.31 20.33 9.03
CA SER A 159 -14.26 19.48 10.22
C SER A 159 -12.81 19.25 10.65
N PRO A 160 -12.58 18.88 11.90
CA PRO A 160 -11.25 18.48 12.37
C PRO A 160 -10.64 17.39 11.50
N VAL A 161 -9.34 17.29 11.58
CA VAL A 161 -8.54 16.36 10.79
C VAL A 161 -9.11 14.97 10.78
N LYS A 162 -9.20 14.40 9.57
CA LYS A 162 -9.62 13.03 9.34
C LYS A 162 -8.52 12.33 8.55
N ALA A 163 -7.95 11.28 9.10
CA ALA A 163 -6.92 10.47 8.45
C ALA A 163 -5.74 11.29 7.88
N GLY A 164 -5.44 12.45 8.44
CA GLY A 164 -4.31 13.29 8.04
C GLY A 164 -4.50 14.10 6.75
N MET A 165 -5.64 13.99 6.07
CA MET A 165 -5.85 14.63 4.76
C MET A 165 -6.05 16.15 4.83
N ASN A 166 -6.48 16.68 5.98
CA ASN A 166 -6.82 18.09 6.14
C ASN A 166 -5.67 18.96 6.64
N TRP A 167 -4.50 18.38 6.79
CA TRP A 167 -3.33 19.14 7.22
C TRP A 167 -2.74 19.92 6.06
N PRO A 168 -2.37 21.18 6.27
CA PRO A 168 -1.61 21.94 5.29
C PRO A 168 -0.25 21.34 5.03
#